data_ae27e4d3b49775ca5695f7d9c0a0fa04
#
_entry.id   ae27e4d3b49775ca5695f7d9c0a0fa04
#
_cell.length_a   1.000
_cell.length_b   1.000
_cell.length_c   1.000
_cell.angle_alpha   90.00
_cell.angle_beta   90.00
_cell.angle_gamma   90.00
#
_symmetry.space_group_name_H-M   'P 1'
#
loop_
_entity.id
_entity.type
_entity.pdbx_description
1 polymer ?
#
loop_
_entity_poly.entity_id
_entity_poly.type
_entity_poly.pdbx_seq_one_letter_code
_entity_poly.pdbx_strand_id
1 'polypeptide(L)'
;VFAVSVQGHGKYPVDKPIDDTQTITVNGFNEDESVGFEYYVNQIHRMDEFLGELTDELSKSDEPTVLIAYGDHLPKFNIQASDLENNNIYETEYVMWNNFGMQQEDKDLTCYQLYPQVMKLLGMSNGVMTKFQQNCVNDDTYYKDMRTLQYDMLYGKCYAYGGTKPFQKTNMKMGIDPITISSVRRVGDYVYVDGQNF
;
A
#
# COMPACT_ATOMS: atom_id res chain seq x y z
N VAL A 1 -7.25 -4.60 -9.08
CA VAL A 1 -7.91 -4.25 -7.80
C VAL A 1 -6.86 -3.70 -6.86
N PHE A 2 -7.19 -2.66 -6.10
CA PHE A 2 -6.39 -2.14 -5.01
C PHE A 2 -7.27 -2.10 -3.76
N ALA A 3 -6.80 -2.70 -2.68
CA ALA A 3 -7.52 -2.77 -1.42
C ALA A 3 -6.58 -2.33 -0.27
N VAL A 4 -7.12 -1.61 0.69
CA VAL A 4 -6.43 -1.24 1.92
C VAL A 4 -7.15 -1.89 3.09
N SER A 5 -6.43 -2.74 3.83
CA SER A 5 -6.94 -3.31 5.06
C SER A 5 -6.74 -2.33 6.21
N VAL A 6 -7.70 -2.24 7.09
CA VAL A 6 -7.56 -1.56 8.38
C VAL A 6 -7.16 -2.50 9.51
N GLN A 7 -6.98 -3.78 9.18
CA GLN A 7 -6.57 -4.79 10.14
C GLN A 7 -5.16 -4.45 10.68
N GLY A 8 -5.01 -4.45 11.98
CA GLY A 8 -3.75 -4.05 12.61
C GLY A 8 -3.49 -2.55 12.71
N HIS A 9 -4.38 -1.69 12.15
CA HIS A 9 -4.26 -0.23 12.28
C HIS A 9 -4.52 0.23 13.73
N GLY A 10 -3.74 1.19 14.24
CA GLY A 10 -3.97 1.84 15.54
C GLY A 10 -5.29 2.66 15.53
N LYS A 11 -5.92 2.98 16.67
CA LYS A 11 -5.34 2.97 18.02
C LYS A 11 -5.43 1.58 18.66
N TYR A 12 -4.37 1.21 19.34
CA TYR A 12 -4.32 -0.06 20.08
C TYR A 12 -4.93 0.12 21.47
N PRO A 13 -5.62 -0.90 22.02
CA PRO A 13 -6.16 -0.84 23.37
C PRO A 13 -5.03 -0.75 24.41
N VAL A 14 -5.27 -0.03 25.47
CA VAL A 14 -4.38 0.05 26.65
C VAL A 14 -4.94 -0.77 27.82
N ASP A 15 -6.23 -1.11 27.75
CA ASP A 15 -6.91 -1.98 28.68
C ASP A 15 -7.11 -3.37 28.05
N LYS A 16 -7.67 -4.30 28.79
CA LYS A 16 -7.87 -5.69 28.36
C LYS A 16 -8.35 -5.84 26.91
N PRO A 17 -7.90 -6.92 26.23
CA PRO A 17 -8.32 -7.20 24.87
C PRO A 17 -9.85 -7.20 24.74
N ILE A 18 -10.31 -6.54 23.70
CA ILE A 18 -11.72 -6.36 23.38
C ILE A 18 -12.34 -7.68 22.87
N ASP A 19 -11.50 -8.67 22.56
CA ASP A 19 -11.92 -9.85 21.80
C ASP A 19 -11.40 -11.14 22.46
N ASP A 20 -12.31 -12.02 22.79
CA ASP A 20 -12.03 -13.34 23.40
C ASP A 20 -11.33 -14.31 22.43
N THR A 21 -11.15 -13.93 21.17
CA THR A 21 -10.48 -14.74 20.14
C THR A 21 -8.97 -14.51 20.06
N GLN A 22 -8.39 -13.73 20.97
CA GLN A 22 -6.94 -13.55 21.04
C GLN A 22 -6.27 -14.82 21.54
N THR A 23 -5.42 -15.42 20.69
CA THR A 23 -4.73 -16.67 20.96
C THR A 23 -3.23 -16.52 21.12
N ILE A 24 -2.67 -15.39 20.66
CA ILE A 24 -1.25 -15.09 20.70
C ILE A 24 -0.97 -14.14 21.86
N THR A 25 -0.03 -14.50 22.72
CA THR A 25 0.44 -13.67 23.84
C THR A 25 1.87 -13.18 23.55
N VAL A 26 2.23 -12.01 24.06
CA VAL A 26 3.58 -11.44 23.95
C VAL A 26 4.26 -11.40 25.31
N ASN A 27 5.57 -11.59 25.34
CA ASN A 27 6.39 -11.55 26.54
C ASN A 27 7.51 -10.51 26.36
N GLY A 28 8.02 -9.98 27.46
CA GLY A 28 9.16 -9.07 27.45
C GLY A 28 8.79 -7.58 27.43
N PHE A 29 7.51 -7.27 27.43
CA PHE A 29 6.98 -5.91 27.54
C PHE A 29 6.47 -5.64 28.97
N ASN A 30 6.33 -4.37 29.34
CA ASN A 30 5.60 -4.02 30.56
C ASN A 30 4.10 -4.27 30.37
N GLU A 31 3.36 -4.26 31.49
CA GLU A 31 1.94 -4.64 31.48
C GLU A 31 1.09 -3.72 30.62
N ASP A 32 1.39 -2.42 30.56
CA ASP A 32 0.64 -1.44 29.77
C ASP A 32 0.92 -1.56 28.26
N GLU A 33 2.13 -1.94 27.87
CA GLU A 33 2.51 -2.11 26.47
C GLU A 33 2.06 -3.46 25.91
N SER A 34 2.10 -4.53 26.72
CA SER A 34 1.79 -5.90 26.25
C SER A 34 0.39 -6.01 25.68
N VAL A 35 -0.60 -5.34 26.27
CA VAL A 35 -1.99 -5.37 25.76
C VAL A 35 -2.10 -4.87 24.33
N GLY A 36 -1.45 -3.75 24.04
CA GLY A 36 -1.45 -3.18 22.68
C GLY A 36 -0.73 -4.06 21.68
N PHE A 37 0.42 -4.63 22.06
CA PHE A 37 1.18 -5.55 21.22
C PHE A 37 0.45 -6.87 21.01
N GLU A 38 -0.17 -7.46 22.04
CA GLU A 38 -0.99 -8.65 21.91
C GLU A 38 -2.16 -8.44 20.96
N TYR A 39 -2.85 -7.32 21.10
CA TYR A 39 -3.90 -6.95 20.15
C TYR A 39 -3.35 -6.89 18.72
N TYR A 40 -2.26 -6.18 18.49
CA TYR A 40 -1.67 -6.02 17.17
C TYR A 40 -1.27 -7.35 16.53
N VAL A 41 -0.53 -8.21 17.23
CA VAL A 41 -0.10 -9.50 16.65
C VAL A 41 -1.26 -10.42 16.33
N ASN A 42 -2.33 -10.38 17.13
CA ASN A 42 -3.55 -11.15 16.82
C ASN A 42 -4.30 -10.58 15.61
N GLN A 43 -4.27 -9.25 15.39
CA GLN A 43 -4.83 -8.66 14.17
C GLN A 43 -4.01 -9.04 12.92
N ILE A 44 -2.68 -9.05 13.03
CA ILE A 44 -1.81 -9.51 11.93
C ILE A 44 -2.02 -10.99 11.64
N HIS A 45 -2.19 -11.83 12.67
CA HIS A 45 -2.52 -13.24 12.48
C HIS A 45 -3.83 -13.43 11.69
N ARG A 46 -4.88 -12.66 12.00
CA ARG A 46 -6.12 -12.67 11.21
C ARG A 46 -5.94 -12.21 9.78
N MET A 47 -5.04 -11.26 9.56
CA MET A 47 -4.70 -10.83 8.21
C MET A 47 -4.00 -11.92 7.43
N ASP A 48 -3.12 -12.69 8.08
CA ASP A 48 -2.45 -13.85 7.51
C ASP A 48 -3.45 -14.94 7.13
N GLU A 49 -4.38 -15.27 8.04
CA GLU A 49 -5.48 -16.21 7.75
C GLU A 49 -6.30 -15.76 6.53
N PHE A 50 -6.67 -14.49 6.46
CA PHE A 50 -7.39 -13.91 5.32
C PHE A 50 -6.58 -14.02 4.02
N LEU A 51 -5.28 -13.75 4.04
CA LEU A 51 -4.41 -13.90 2.86
C LEU A 51 -4.32 -15.37 2.43
N GLY A 52 -4.29 -16.31 3.38
CA GLY A 52 -4.35 -17.74 3.09
C GLY A 52 -5.66 -18.11 2.36
N GLU A 53 -6.81 -17.73 2.90
CA GLU A 53 -8.11 -17.95 2.27
C GLU A 53 -8.22 -17.32 0.88
N LEU A 54 -7.72 -16.08 0.73
CA LEU A 54 -7.72 -15.37 -0.53
C LEU A 54 -6.86 -16.07 -1.60
N THR A 55 -5.66 -16.53 -1.24
CA THR A 55 -4.78 -17.24 -2.17
C THR A 55 -5.34 -18.62 -2.52
N ASP A 56 -6.01 -19.29 -1.60
CA ASP A 56 -6.72 -20.53 -1.86
C ASP A 56 -7.88 -20.34 -2.86
N GLU A 57 -8.64 -19.26 -2.74
CA GLU A 57 -9.69 -18.94 -3.71
C GLU A 57 -9.12 -18.56 -5.08
N LEU A 58 -8.08 -17.71 -5.12
CA LEU A 58 -7.42 -17.30 -6.37
C LEU A 58 -6.75 -18.48 -7.09
N SER A 59 -6.30 -19.50 -6.35
CA SER A 59 -5.72 -20.73 -6.91
C SER A 59 -6.71 -21.55 -7.73
N LYS A 60 -8.01 -21.40 -7.47
CA LYS A 60 -9.08 -22.11 -8.18
C LYS A 60 -9.46 -21.44 -9.49
N SER A 61 -8.97 -20.22 -9.73
CA SER A 61 -9.25 -19.45 -10.94
C SER A 61 -8.30 -19.82 -12.06
N ASP A 62 -8.83 -19.96 -13.27
CA ASP A 62 -8.01 -20.11 -14.49
C ASP A 62 -7.45 -18.77 -15.00
N GLU A 63 -7.86 -17.64 -14.41
CA GLU A 63 -7.34 -16.32 -14.78
C GLU A 63 -5.97 -16.09 -14.14
N PRO A 64 -4.91 -15.82 -14.93
CA PRO A 64 -3.59 -15.53 -14.42
C PRO A 64 -3.62 -14.33 -13.47
N THR A 65 -3.33 -14.57 -12.20
CA THR A 65 -3.44 -13.57 -11.13
C THR A 65 -2.12 -13.41 -10.39
N VAL A 66 -1.74 -12.16 -10.15
CA VAL A 66 -0.66 -11.78 -9.22
C VAL A 66 -1.27 -11.04 -8.04
N LEU A 67 -0.97 -11.48 -6.83
CA LEU A 67 -1.29 -10.79 -5.59
C LEU A 67 -0.01 -10.22 -4.99
N ILE A 68 -0.07 -8.96 -4.58
CA ILE A 68 1.00 -8.29 -3.86
C ILE A 68 0.42 -7.74 -2.57
N ALA A 69 0.93 -8.19 -1.44
CA ALA A 69 0.62 -7.65 -0.13
C ALA A 69 1.86 -6.95 0.44
N TYR A 70 1.69 -5.78 1.02
CA TYR A 70 2.79 -5.02 1.60
C TYR A 70 2.30 -4.15 2.77
N GLY A 71 3.20 -3.92 3.73
CA GLY A 71 2.97 -2.93 4.78
C GLY A 71 3.26 -1.53 4.25
N ASP A 72 2.38 -0.58 4.51
CA ASP A 72 2.59 0.83 4.15
C ASP A 72 3.45 1.57 5.17
N HIS A 73 3.44 1.13 6.43
CA HIS A 73 4.30 1.62 7.51
C HIS A 73 4.30 0.64 8.69
N LEU A 74 5.23 0.83 9.62
CA LEU A 74 5.25 0.09 10.87
C LEU A 74 4.08 0.47 11.80
N PRO A 75 3.68 -0.41 12.73
CA PRO A 75 2.63 -0.12 13.70
C PRO A 75 3.02 1.07 14.60
N LYS A 76 2.00 1.82 15.03
CA LYS A 76 2.21 3.00 15.88
C LYS A 76 2.49 2.61 17.35
N PHE A 77 3.65 2.01 17.58
CA PHE A 77 4.24 1.86 18.90
C PHE A 77 5.43 2.81 19.07
N ASN A 78 5.98 2.89 20.26
CA ASN A 78 7.17 3.70 20.52
C ASN A 78 8.44 2.93 20.10
N ILE A 79 8.49 2.51 18.83
CA ILE A 79 9.60 1.77 18.23
C ILE A 79 10.66 2.78 17.76
N GLN A 80 11.91 2.60 18.22
CA GLN A 80 13.04 3.37 17.75
C GLN A 80 13.84 2.54 16.74
N ALA A 81 14.63 3.20 15.90
CA ALA A 81 15.47 2.50 14.92
C ALA A 81 16.41 1.46 15.60
N SER A 82 16.90 1.77 16.80
CA SER A 82 17.74 0.86 17.61
C SER A 82 17.04 -0.43 18.07
N ASP A 83 15.71 -0.47 18.01
CA ASP A 83 14.93 -1.63 18.43
C ASP A 83 14.73 -2.62 17.28
N LEU A 84 15.12 -2.22 16.07
CA LEU A 84 15.01 -2.99 14.85
C LEU A 84 16.37 -3.52 14.39
N GLU A 85 16.38 -4.75 13.90
CA GLU A 85 17.61 -5.41 13.42
C GLU A 85 18.26 -4.62 12.27
N ASN A 86 17.46 -4.09 11.37
CA ASN A 86 17.90 -3.27 10.23
C ASN A 86 18.14 -1.78 10.55
N ASN A 87 17.86 -1.34 11.79
CA ASN A 87 17.93 0.05 12.23
C ASN A 87 17.16 1.05 11.34
N ASN A 88 16.07 0.59 10.70
CA ASN A 88 15.29 1.39 9.75
C ASN A 88 13.79 1.33 10.04
N ILE A 89 13.23 2.39 10.61
CA ILE A 89 11.79 2.50 10.92
C ILE A 89 10.90 2.72 9.68
N TYR A 90 11.48 2.91 8.51
CA TYR A 90 10.75 3.14 7.25
C TYR A 90 10.69 1.91 6.35
N GLU A 91 11.31 0.81 6.78
CA GLU A 91 11.29 -0.44 6.05
C GLU A 91 10.11 -1.30 6.48
N THR A 92 9.44 -1.88 5.49
CA THR A 92 8.33 -2.82 5.67
C THR A 92 8.50 -3.98 4.71
N GLU A 93 7.84 -5.09 5.01
CA GLU A 93 7.86 -6.27 4.16
C GLU A 93 6.86 -6.19 3.02
N TYR A 94 7.16 -6.86 1.93
CA TYR A 94 6.19 -7.19 0.89
C TYR A 94 6.29 -8.65 0.49
N VAL A 95 5.16 -9.23 0.09
CA VAL A 95 5.09 -10.58 -0.45
C VAL A 95 4.38 -10.55 -1.80
N MET A 96 4.84 -11.39 -2.72
CA MET A 96 4.16 -11.62 -3.99
C MET A 96 3.70 -13.07 -4.07
N TRP A 97 2.52 -13.26 -4.62
CA TRP A 97 1.97 -14.58 -4.92
C TRP A 97 1.37 -14.59 -6.33
N ASN A 98 1.36 -15.72 -6.98
CA ASN A 98 0.71 -15.89 -8.28
C ASN A 98 0.21 -17.34 -8.46
N ASN A 99 -0.81 -17.53 -9.30
CA ASN A 99 -1.41 -18.82 -9.59
C ASN A 99 -0.94 -19.49 -10.90
N PHE A 100 0.07 -18.94 -11.59
CA PHE A 100 0.49 -19.42 -12.90
C PHE A 100 2.00 -19.75 -13.00
N GLY A 101 2.69 -19.87 -11.89
CA GLY A 101 4.10 -20.30 -11.84
C GLY A 101 5.12 -19.24 -12.26
N MET A 102 4.79 -17.95 -12.16
CA MET A 102 5.76 -16.86 -12.35
C MET A 102 6.88 -17.00 -11.33
N GLN A 103 8.12 -17.04 -11.84
CA GLN A 103 9.29 -17.10 -10.95
C GLN A 103 9.48 -15.76 -10.26
N GLN A 104 9.83 -15.83 -9.00
CA GLN A 104 10.04 -14.66 -8.13
C GLN A 104 11.48 -14.69 -7.60
N GLU A 105 11.97 -13.52 -7.26
CA GLU A 105 13.28 -13.30 -6.68
C GLU A 105 13.13 -12.37 -5.48
N ASP A 106 13.68 -12.77 -4.35
CA ASP A 106 13.71 -11.91 -3.16
C ASP A 106 14.58 -10.70 -3.45
N LYS A 107 14.04 -9.53 -3.24
CA LYS A 107 14.71 -8.28 -3.61
C LYS A 107 14.24 -7.11 -2.77
N ASP A 108 15.20 -6.41 -2.21
CA ASP A 108 14.96 -5.12 -1.57
C ASP A 108 14.63 -4.06 -2.62
N LEU A 109 13.54 -3.36 -2.40
CA LEU A 109 13.02 -2.35 -3.32
C LEU A 109 12.59 -1.10 -2.54
N THR A 110 12.71 0.06 -3.17
CA THR A 110 11.96 1.22 -2.69
C THR A 110 10.50 1.11 -3.15
N CYS A 111 9.57 1.74 -2.41
CA CYS A 111 8.13 1.62 -2.68
C CYS A 111 7.74 1.94 -4.14
N TYR A 112 8.41 2.91 -4.78
CA TYR A 112 8.14 3.26 -6.19
C TYR A 112 8.78 2.28 -7.20
N GLN A 113 9.65 1.36 -6.77
CA GLN A 113 10.24 0.34 -7.63
C GLN A 113 9.41 -0.96 -7.65
N LEU A 114 8.50 -1.15 -6.70
CA LEU A 114 7.70 -2.38 -6.60
C LEU A 114 6.88 -2.62 -7.88
N TYR A 115 6.11 -1.65 -8.33
CA TYR A 115 5.32 -1.78 -9.55
C TYR A 115 6.18 -2.05 -10.81
N PRO A 116 7.25 -1.31 -11.13
CA PRO A 116 8.13 -1.61 -12.24
C PRO A 116 8.78 -2.99 -12.18
N GLN A 117 9.12 -3.48 -10.99
CA GLN A 117 9.66 -4.83 -10.80
C GLN A 117 8.61 -5.90 -11.14
N VAL A 118 7.39 -5.77 -10.66
CA VAL A 118 6.29 -6.68 -11.00
C VAL A 118 6.03 -6.69 -12.50
N MET A 119 5.97 -5.52 -13.13
CA MET A 119 5.81 -5.41 -14.58
C MET A 119 6.95 -6.07 -15.35
N LYS A 120 8.18 -5.98 -14.82
CA LYS A 120 9.34 -6.65 -15.42
C LYS A 120 9.21 -8.18 -15.35
N LEU A 121 8.79 -8.72 -14.21
CA LEU A 121 8.55 -10.16 -14.04
C LEU A 121 7.44 -10.68 -14.98
N LEU A 122 6.44 -9.85 -15.26
CA LEU A 122 5.38 -10.13 -16.23
C LEU A 122 5.79 -9.91 -17.69
N GLY A 123 7.04 -9.52 -17.98
CA GLY A 123 7.49 -9.20 -19.32
C GLY A 123 6.88 -7.92 -19.91
N MET A 124 6.32 -7.06 -19.08
CA MET A 124 5.66 -5.83 -19.47
C MET A 124 6.57 -4.62 -19.26
N SER A 125 6.70 -3.78 -20.27
CA SER A 125 7.51 -2.55 -20.23
C SER A 125 6.74 -1.32 -20.73
N ASN A 126 5.43 -1.28 -20.51
CA ASN A 126 4.59 -0.18 -20.96
C ASN A 126 4.77 1.05 -20.08
N GLY A 127 4.76 2.23 -20.70
CA GLY A 127 4.93 3.49 -20.02
C GLY A 127 6.37 3.96 -19.88
N VAL A 128 6.55 5.28 -19.98
CA VAL A 128 7.89 5.91 -19.97
C VAL A 128 8.60 5.70 -18.64
N MET A 129 7.90 5.96 -17.53
CA MET A 129 8.47 5.82 -16.19
C MET A 129 8.81 4.37 -15.86
N THR A 130 7.95 3.41 -16.24
CA THR A 130 8.20 1.98 -16.06
C THR A 130 9.46 1.55 -16.80
N LYS A 131 9.60 1.94 -18.08
CA LYS A 131 10.80 1.66 -18.87
C LYS A 131 12.06 2.26 -18.25
N PHE A 132 11.99 3.51 -17.82
CA PHE A 132 13.10 4.16 -17.14
C PHE A 132 13.52 3.38 -15.89
N GLN A 133 12.59 3.08 -15.00
CA GLN A 133 12.90 2.37 -13.76
C GLN A 133 13.39 0.93 -13.98
N GLN A 134 12.90 0.25 -15.01
CA GLN A 134 13.38 -1.11 -15.34
C GLN A 134 14.81 -1.13 -15.89
N ASN A 135 15.25 -0.08 -16.57
CA ASN A 135 16.52 -0.06 -17.27
C ASN A 135 17.62 0.77 -16.57
N CYS A 136 17.25 1.79 -15.83
CA CYS A 136 18.20 2.76 -15.26
C CYS A 136 18.38 2.65 -13.73
N VAL A 137 17.83 1.63 -13.09
CA VAL A 137 17.84 1.48 -11.62
C VAL A 137 19.24 1.48 -11.00
N ASN A 138 20.26 1.06 -11.76
CA ASN A 138 21.65 1.00 -11.31
C ASN A 138 22.51 2.19 -11.77
N ASP A 139 21.91 3.18 -12.43
CA ASP A 139 22.65 4.34 -12.91
C ASP A 139 22.94 5.31 -11.77
N ASP A 140 24.16 5.85 -11.70
CA ASP A 140 24.58 6.81 -10.67
C ASP A 140 23.72 8.08 -10.65
N THR A 141 23.07 8.40 -11.76
CA THR A 141 22.19 9.56 -11.92
C THR A 141 20.70 9.23 -11.74
N TYR A 142 20.36 7.98 -11.38
CA TYR A 142 18.98 7.48 -11.35
C TYR A 142 17.96 8.43 -10.72
N TYR A 143 18.22 8.90 -9.50
CA TYR A 143 17.28 9.81 -8.81
C TYR A 143 17.14 11.16 -9.47
N LYS A 144 18.24 11.71 -9.99
CA LYS A 144 18.25 12.99 -10.70
C LYS A 144 17.45 12.88 -12.00
N ASP A 145 17.67 11.82 -12.73
CA ASP A 145 17.03 11.59 -14.02
C ASP A 145 15.55 11.24 -13.86
N MET A 146 15.20 10.46 -12.84
CA MET A 146 13.80 10.19 -12.47
C MET A 146 13.04 11.47 -12.16
N ARG A 147 13.64 12.38 -11.35
CA ARG A 147 13.02 13.66 -11.02
C ARG A 147 12.89 14.57 -12.25
N THR A 148 13.90 14.57 -13.12
CA THR A 148 13.87 15.33 -14.38
C THR A 148 12.76 14.81 -15.30
N LEU A 149 12.65 13.51 -15.44
CA LEU A 149 11.61 12.86 -16.21
C LEU A 149 10.20 13.13 -15.67
N GLN A 150 10.02 13.04 -14.35
CA GLN A 150 8.77 13.39 -13.69
C GLN A 150 8.39 14.85 -13.94
N TYR A 151 9.36 15.78 -13.84
CA TYR A 151 9.10 17.19 -14.10
C TYR A 151 8.67 17.41 -15.56
N ASP A 152 9.36 16.80 -16.53
CA ASP A 152 9.00 16.92 -17.95
C ASP A 152 7.59 16.41 -18.24
N MET A 153 7.23 15.27 -17.64
CA MET A 153 5.91 14.64 -17.83
C MET A 153 4.77 15.47 -17.22
N LEU A 154 4.98 16.09 -16.07
CA LEU A 154 3.96 16.80 -15.30
C LEU A 154 3.86 18.28 -15.65
N TYR A 155 5.00 18.95 -15.76
CA TYR A 155 5.09 20.41 -15.84
C TYR A 155 5.91 20.92 -17.03
N GLY A 156 6.72 20.05 -17.64
CA GLY A 156 7.61 20.39 -18.74
C GLY A 156 6.91 20.41 -20.10
N LYS A 157 7.71 20.19 -21.14
CA LYS A 157 7.25 20.20 -22.53
C LYS A 157 6.91 18.81 -23.06
N CYS A 158 6.83 17.80 -22.19
CA CYS A 158 6.50 16.41 -22.52
C CYS A 158 7.47 15.80 -23.57
N TYR A 159 8.75 16.13 -23.50
CA TYR A 159 9.77 15.57 -24.40
C TYR A 159 9.83 14.04 -24.33
N ALA A 160 9.57 13.48 -23.14
CA ALA A 160 9.43 12.05 -22.94
C ALA A 160 8.35 11.40 -23.83
N TYR A 161 7.41 12.19 -24.33
CA TYR A 161 6.32 11.80 -25.23
C TYR A 161 6.44 12.44 -26.63
N GLY A 162 7.63 12.86 -27.02
CA GLY A 162 7.85 13.52 -28.32
C GLY A 162 7.32 14.95 -28.39
N GLY A 163 7.18 15.63 -27.26
CA GLY A 163 6.72 17.03 -27.19
C GLY A 163 5.19 17.20 -27.26
N THR A 164 4.44 16.12 -27.22
CA THR A 164 2.96 16.15 -27.22
C THR A 164 2.42 15.44 -25.99
N LYS A 165 1.54 16.09 -25.25
CA LYS A 165 0.90 15.47 -24.06
C LYS A 165 -0.04 14.36 -24.51
N PRO A 166 0.24 13.06 -24.15
CA PRO A 166 -0.50 11.93 -24.67
C PRO A 166 -1.85 11.73 -23.97
N PHE A 167 -2.08 12.41 -22.85
CA PHE A 167 -3.27 12.23 -22.03
C PHE A 167 -4.24 13.39 -22.18
N GLN A 168 -5.49 13.05 -22.37
CA GLN A 168 -6.58 14.03 -22.29
C GLN A 168 -6.97 14.26 -20.83
N LYS A 169 -7.49 15.45 -20.54
CA LYS A 169 -8.10 15.72 -19.23
C LYS A 169 -9.28 14.78 -19.03
N THR A 170 -9.26 14.01 -17.98
CA THR A 170 -10.39 13.20 -17.54
C THR A 170 -11.14 13.91 -16.43
N ASN A 171 -12.44 13.78 -16.43
CA ASN A 171 -13.28 14.22 -15.30
C ASN A 171 -13.33 13.07 -14.29
N MET A 172 -12.34 13.02 -13.41
CA MET A 172 -12.32 12.04 -12.33
C MET A 172 -13.39 12.41 -11.31
N LYS A 173 -14.49 11.68 -11.31
CA LYS A 173 -15.54 11.79 -10.32
C LYS A 173 -15.35 10.71 -9.26
N MET A 174 -15.62 11.05 -8.02
CA MET A 174 -15.73 10.08 -6.94
C MET A 174 -17.09 9.39 -7.05
N GLY A 175 -17.08 8.05 -7.06
CA GLY A 175 -18.29 7.25 -7.16
C GLY A 175 -18.86 7.15 -8.59
N ILE A 176 -19.96 6.41 -8.71
CA ILE A 176 -20.66 6.16 -9.98
C ILE A 176 -21.65 7.30 -10.27
N ASP A 177 -22.32 7.76 -9.23
CA ASP A 177 -23.30 8.82 -9.32
C ASP A 177 -22.76 10.18 -8.84
N PRO A 178 -23.26 11.30 -9.36
CA PRO A 178 -22.84 12.63 -8.90
C PRO A 178 -23.17 12.84 -7.43
N ILE A 179 -22.18 13.32 -6.67
CA ILE A 179 -22.44 13.79 -5.31
C ILE A 179 -23.34 15.02 -5.38
N THR A 180 -24.45 14.99 -4.66
CA THR A 180 -25.38 16.12 -4.58
C THR A 180 -25.51 16.57 -3.14
N ILE A 181 -25.53 17.89 -2.93
CA ILE A 181 -25.75 18.50 -1.63
C ILE A 181 -27.13 19.18 -1.67
N SER A 182 -28.04 18.72 -0.82
CA SER A 182 -29.40 19.26 -0.71
C SER A 182 -29.50 20.34 0.35
N SER A 183 -28.76 20.24 1.44
CA SER A 183 -28.72 21.27 2.47
C SER A 183 -27.38 21.31 3.21
N VAL A 184 -27.04 22.49 3.73
CA VAL A 184 -25.94 22.68 4.68
C VAL A 184 -26.48 23.50 5.83
N ARG A 185 -26.33 22.99 7.06
CA ARG A 185 -26.80 23.71 8.25
C ARG A 185 -25.77 23.63 9.37
N ARG A 186 -25.65 24.67 10.15
CA ARG A 186 -24.81 24.73 11.34
C ARG A 186 -25.65 24.62 12.61
N VAL A 187 -25.24 23.74 13.52
CA VAL A 187 -25.85 23.61 14.86
C VAL A 187 -24.71 23.57 15.88
N GLY A 188 -24.55 24.67 16.58
CA GLY A 188 -23.43 24.87 17.48
C GLY A 188 -22.10 24.87 16.70
N ASP A 189 -21.17 23.99 17.09
CA ASP A 189 -19.88 23.84 16.46
C ASP A 189 -19.86 22.80 15.33
N TYR A 190 -20.99 22.17 15.03
CA TYR A 190 -21.11 21.15 14.00
C TYR A 190 -21.72 21.71 12.72
N VAL A 191 -21.20 21.24 11.61
CA VAL A 191 -21.80 21.48 10.27
C VAL A 191 -22.37 20.15 9.78
N TYR A 192 -23.66 20.18 9.49
CA TYR A 192 -24.39 19.05 8.90
C TYR A 192 -24.52 19.30 7.41
N VAL A 193 -24.19 18.29 6.63
CA VAL A 193 -24.36 18.30 5.17
C VAL A 193 -25.31 17.18 4.81
N ASP A 194 -26.45 17.50 4.21
CA ASP A 194 -27.39 16.53 3.71
C ASP A 194 -27.24 16.42 2.20
N GLY A 195 -27.24 15.21 1.69
CA GLY A 195 -27.09 14.97 0.24
C GLY A 195 -27.15 13.50 -0.09
N GLN A 196 -26.67 13.17 -1.28
CA GLN A 196 -26.63 11.80 -1.81
C GLN A 196 -25.25 11.51 -2.39
N ASN A 197 -24.88 10.24 -2.38
CA ASN A 197 -23.67 9.71 -3.02
C ASN A 197 -22.34 10.30 -2.44
N PHE A 198 -22.28 10.45 -1.10
CA PHE A 198 -21.04 10.81 -0.39
C PHE A 198 -20.10 9.63 -0.29
#